data_eac246fd0e54d7b79a7ace3321fdb9a3
#
_entry.id   eac246fd0e54d7b79a7ace3321fdb9a3
#
_cell.length_a   1.000
_cell.length_b   1.000
_cell.length_c   1.000
_cell.angle_alpha   90.00
_cell.angle_beta   90.00
_cell.angle_gamma   90.00
#
_symmetry.space_group_name_H-M   'P 1'
#
loop_
_entity.id
_entity.type
_entity.pdbx_description
1 polymer ?
#
loop_
_entity_poly.entity_id
_entity_poly.type
_entity_poly.pdbx_seq_one_letter_code
_entity_poly.pdbx_strand_id
1 'polypeptide(L)'
;MNSNCIAIEAATDGACSGNPGPGGWGGLIIFEDSSELEIGGSEQNTTNNRMELTAAIKTLEKLKTYKLKENFKLRTDSKYVIEGYTKWIINWKRNGWKTSSGKSVQNLDLWQKIDQLRINGLVMEYVKGHSGDKQNDRVDKIATNYSKGISLVGNLKESESSDDFFEKNAPSEIQELFSRNELIQKFAEKKYFLTSLEMSNLLGEENHLKIKKYLLFEWRNWRLIPKDKKYWIIEKKES
;
A
#
# COMPACT_ATOMS: atom_id res chain seq x y z
N MET A 1 16.45 8.70 5.01
CA MET A 1 15.10 9.26 4.75
C MET A 1 15.28 10.78 4.75
N ASN A 2 15.02 11.42 3.63
CA ASN A 2 15.23 12.87 3.49
C ASN A 2 14.25 13.65 4.37
N SER A 3 14.74 14.24 5.44
CA SER A 3 13.99 15.06 6.40
C SER A 3 13.50 16.41 5.82
N ASN A 4 13.62 16.63 4.52
CA ASN A 4 13.26 17.88 3.84
C ASN A 4 12.01 17.77 2.94
N CYS A 5 11.37 16.61 2.82
CA CYS A 5 10.14 16.50 2.02
C CYS A 5 8.98 17.19 2.73
N ILE A 6 8.31 18.12 2.03
CA ILE A 6 7.13 18.82 2.51
C ILE A 6 5.90 18.13 1.95
N ALA A 7 5.07 17.57 2.81
CA ALA A 7 3.79 17.00 2.39
C ALA A 7 2.78 18.14 2.14
N ILE A 8 2.11 18.07 0.99
CA ILE A 8 1.14 19.11 0.56
C ILE A 8 -0.31 18.69 0.70
N GLU A 9 -0.58 17.40 0.55
CA GLU A 9 -1.92 16.82 0.60
C GLU A 9 -1.85 15.33 0.92
N ALA A 10 -2.93 14.76 1.47
CA ALA A 10 -3.09 13.32 1.60
C ALA A 10 -4.54 12.90 1.35
N ALA A 11 -4.74 11.62 1.00
CA ALA A 11 -6.05 11.00 0.89
C ALA A 11 -6.09 9.67 1.63
N THR A 12 -7.28 9.27 2.12
CA THR A 12 -7.47 8.00 2.84
C THR A 12 -8.80 7.37 2.50
N ASP A 13 -8.82 6.03 2.44
CA ASP A 13 -10.05 5.26 2.28
C ASP A 13 -9.94 3.90 2.96
N GLY A 14 -11.11 3.32 3.28
CA GLY A 14 -11.25 1.99 3.87
C GLY A 14 -12.33 1.17 3.17
N ALA A 15 -12.05 -0.10 2.91
CA ALA A 15 -12.96 -1.04 2.29
C ALA A 15 -13.13 -2.30 3.15
N CYS A 16 -14.33 -2.90 3.10
CA CYS A 16 -14.61 -4.15 3.78
C CYS A 16 -15.46 -5.07 2.90
N SER A 17 -15.01 -6.30 2.71
CA SER A 17 -15.76 -7.35 1.98
C SER A 17 -16.67 -8.09 2.97
N GLY A 18 -17.89 -7.55 3.17
CA GLY A 18 -18.79 -7.92 4.27
C GLY A 18 -18.64 -6.93 5.44
N ASN A 19 -19.59 -6.99 6.40
CA ASN A 19 -19.58 -6.03 7.51
C ASN A 19 -20.19 -6.68 8.78
N PRO A 20 -19.41 -7.46 9.57
CA PRO A 20 -17.96 -7.64 9.50
C PRO A 20 -17.46 -8.61 8.41
N GLY A 21 -16.16 -8.49 8.07
CA GLY A 21 -15.48 -9.35 7.11
C GLY A 21 -14.03 -8.93 6.86
N PRO A 22 -13.36 -9.51 5.86
CA PRO A 22 -12.03 -9.07 5.45
C PRO A 22 -12.07 -7.61 5.00
N GLY A 23 -11.18 -6.79 5.53
CA GLY A 23 -11.10 -5.37 5.20
C GLY A 23 -9.69 -4.95 4.79
N GLY A 24 -9.63 -3.83 4.07
CA GLY A 24 -8.40 -3.17 3.67
C GLY A 24 -8.49 -1.67 3.89
N TRP A 25 -7.36 -1.03 4.01
CA TRP A 25 -7.24 0.41 4.15
C TRP A 25 -6.13 0.94 3.25
N GLY A 26 -6.29 2.15 2.76
CA GLY A 26 -5.34 2.83 1.90
C GLY A 26 -5.09 4.27 2.33
N GLY A 27 -3.87 4.74 2.13
CA GLY A 27 -3.48 6.13 2.30
C GLY A 27 -2.50 6.54 1.21
N LEU A 28 -2.61 7.79 0.77
CA LEU A 28 -1.74 8.42 -0.21
C LEU A 28 -1.27 9.76 0.36
N ILE A 29 0.03 10.03 0.35
CA ILE A 29 0.61 11.31 0.74
C ILE A 29 1.34 11.87 -0.47
N ILE A 30 1.04 13.12 -0.81
CA ILE A 30 1.64 13.84 -1.94
C ILE A 30 2.59 14.89 -1.39
N PHE A 31 3.77 14.98 -1.99
CA PHE A 31 4.83 15.89 -1.61
C PHE A 31 4.97 17.04 -2.61
N GLU A 32 5.64 18.11 -2.20
CA GLU A 32 5.83 19.32 -2.99
C GLU A 32 6.66 19.10 -4.27
N ASP A 33 7.53 18.10 -4.26
CA ASP A 33 8.30 17.63 -5.41
C ASP A 33 7.50 16.72 -6.36
N SER A 34 6.19 16.59 -6.15
CA SER A 34 5.28 15.70 -6.88
C SER A 34 5.52 14.21 -6.64
N SER A 35 6.39 13.83 -5.71
CA SER A 35 6.50 12.43 -5.29
C SER A 35 5.28 12.02 -4.46
N GLU A 36 4.95 10.74 -4.48
CA GLU A 36 3.80 10.16 -3.79
C GLU A 36 4.24 9.00 -2.89
N LEU A 37 3.63 8.90 -1.72
CA LEU A 37 3.81 7.78 -0.81
C LEU A 37 2.48 7.06 -0.60
N GLU A 38 2.38 5.84 -1.10
CA GLU A 38 1.25 4.96 -0.87
C GLU A 38 1.50 4.09 0.37
N ILE A 39 0.49 3.96 1.21
CA ILE A 39 0.48 3.06 2.35
C ILE A 39 -0.82 2.26 2.35
N GLY A 40 -0.80 1.04 2.85
CA GLY A 40 -1.99 0.20 2.91
C GLY A 40 -1.79 -1.03 3.78
N GLY A 41 -2.88 -1.70 4.06
CA GLY A 41 -2.88 -2.93 4.84
C GLY A 41 -4.25 -3.55 4.95
N SER A 42 -4.34 -4.72 5.59
CA SER A 42 -5.59 -5.48 5.73
C SER A 42 -5.82 -5.98 7.15
N GLU A 43 -7.08 -6.24 7.48
CA GLU A 43 -7.53 -6.97 8.66
C GLU A 43 -8.52 -8.05 8.25
N GLN A 44 -8.40 -9.26 8.86
CA GLN A 44 -9.21 -10.42 8.45
C GLN A 44 -10.67 -10.35 8.91
N ASN A 45 -10.96 -9.68 10.01
CA ASN A 45 -12.29 -9.56 10.57
C ASN A 45 -12.51 -8.16 11.13
N THR A 46 -13.12 -7.30 10.33
CA THR A 46 -13.29 -5.88 10.62
C THR A 46 -14.59 -5.33 10.05
N THR A 47 -14.78 -4.02 10.12
CA THR A 47 -15.91 -3.32 9.53
C THR A 47 -15.42 -2.17 8.66
N ASN A 48 -16.26 -1.69 7.72
CA ASN A 48 -15.89 -0.55 6.88
C ASN A 48 -15.44 0.67 7.70
N ASN A 49 -16.22 1.07 8.69
CA ASN A 49 -15.87 2.20 9.56
C ASN A 49 -14.51 2.02 10.27
N ARG A 50 -14.19 0.79 10.71
CA ARG A 50 -12.87 0.52 11.30
C ARG A 50 -11.75 0.69 10.30
N MET A 51 -11.95 0.27 9.04
CA MET A 51 -10.94 0.42 7.98
C MET A 51 -10.73 1.88 7.61
N GLU A 52 -11.81 2.68 7.49
CA GLU A 52 -11.72 4.13 7.28
C GLU A 52 -10.95 4.83 8.41
N LEU A 53 -11.23 4.48 9.67
CA LEU A 53 -10.49 5.00 10.82
C LEU A 53 -9.03 4.55 10.83
N THR A 54 -8.76 3.29 10.48
CA THR A 54 -7.40 2.74 10.41
C THR A 54 -6.60 3.44 9.32
N ALA A 55 -7.19 3.70 8.15
CA ALA A 55 -6.58 4.47 7.07
C ALA A 55 -6.16 5.87 7.56
N ALA A 56 -7.08 6.58 8.22
CA ALA A 56 -6.79 7.89 8.79
C ALA A 56 -5.68 7.84 9.84
N ILE A 57 -5.72 6.87 10.77
CA ILE A 57 -4.69 6.67 11.80
C ILE A 57 -3.32 6.46 11.16
N LYS A 58 -3.21 5.52 10.24
CA LYS A 58 -1.94 5.16 9.59
C LYS A 58 -1.36 6.32 8.79
N THR A 59 -2.21 7.08 8.12
CA THR A 59 -1.80 8.29 7.41
C THR A 59 -1.35 9.38 8.38
N LEU A 60 -2.08 9.65 9.46
CA LEU A 60 -1.68 10.61 10.49
C LEU A 60 -0.36 10.22 11.17
N GLU A 61 -0.15 8.93 11.49
CA GLU A 61 1.13 8.42 12.02
C GLU A 61 2.28 8.76 11.07
N LYS A 62 2.07 8.53 9.77
CA LYS A 62 3.08 8.81 8.75
C LYS A 62 3.32 10.30 8.56
N LEU A 63 2.28 11.12 8.54
CA LEU A 63 2.37 12.58 8.39
C LEU A 63 3.19 13.24 9.49
N LYS A 64 3.19 12.71 10.72
CA LYS A 64 4.03 13.22 11.82
C LYS A 64 5.53 13.12 11.55
N THR A 65 5.95 12.35 10.56
CA THR A 65 7.37 12.21 10.17
C THR A 65 7.81 13.22 9.12
N TYR A 66 6.91 14.05 8.60
CA TYR A 66 7.16 15.04 7.55
C TYR A 66 6.81 16.45 8.00
N LYS A 67 7.37 17.44 7.30
CA LYS A 67 6.86 18.82 7.37
C LYS A 67 5.59 18.93 6.55
N LEU A 68 4.59 19.60 7.07
CA LEU A 68 3.33 19.82 6.36
C LEU A 68 3.29 21.24 5.80
N LYS A 69 2.77 21.37 4.58
CA LYS A 69 2.46 22.68 3.99
C LYS A 69 1.38 23.38 4.82
N GLU A 70 1.41 24.69 4.83
CA GLU A 70 0.32 25.47 5.43
C GLU A 70 -1.02 25.12 4.79
N ASN A 71 -2.07 24.99 5.59
CA ASN A 71 -3.40 24.52 5.17
C ASN A 71 -3.42 23.12 4.54
N PHE A 72 -2.56 22.22 5.04
CA PHE A 72 -2.53 20.83 4.61
C PHE A 72 -3.91 20.17 4.70
N LYS A 73 -4.30 19.47 3.63
CA LYS A 73 -5.60 18.80 3.54
C LYS A 73 -5.44 17.30 3.63
N LEU A 74 -6.29 16.68 4.48
CA LEU A 74 -6.52 15.24 4.47
C LEU A 74 -7.89 14.96 3.87
N ARG A 75 -7.93 14.32 2.72
CA ARG A 75 -9.11 14.07 1.91
C ARG A 75 -9.66 12.68 2.18
N THR A 76 -10.98 12.56 2.27
CA THR A 76 -11.67 11.27 2.41
C THR A 76 -13.14 11.43 2.02
N ASP A 77 -13.79 10.38 1.55
CA ASP A 77 -15.22 10.34 1.32
C ASP A 77 -16.01 9.86 2.57
N SER A 78 -15.30 9.49 3.64
CA SER A 78 -15.89 9.09 4.91
C SER A 78 -16.37 10.30 5.73
N LYS A 79 -17.67 10.58 5.69
CA LYS A 79 -18.27 11.55 6.61
C LYS A 79 -18.10 11.15 8.08
N TYR A 80 -18.06 9.85 8.36
CA TYR A 80 -17.84 9.32 9.70
C TYR A 80 -16.48 9.77 10.26
N VAL A 81 -15.42 9.65 9.48
CA VAL A 81 -14.07 10.11 9.85
C VAL A 81 -14.05 11.63 10.04
N ILE A 82 -14.59 12.39 9.07
CA ILE A 82 -14.58 13.86 9.10
C ILE A 82 -15.31 14.40 10.33
N GLU A 83 -16.56 13.96 10.56
CA GLU A 83 -17.36 14.44 11.66
C GLU A 83 -16.77 14.02 13.02
N GLY A 84 -16.27 12.80 13.11
CA GLY A 84 -15.59 12.33 14.31
C GLY A 84 -14.36 13.16 14.63
N TYR A 85 -13.48 13.38 13.66
CA TYR A 85 -12.28 14.19 13.82
C TYR A 85 -12.56 15.64 14.17
N THR A 86 -13.54 16.27 13.49
CA THR A 86 -13.78 17.71 13.60
C THR A 86 -14.71 18.08 14.76
N LYS A 87 -15.71 17.22 15.08
CA LYS A 87 -16.80 17.57 15.99
C LYS A 87 -16.90 16.62 17.19
N TRP A 88 -16.98 15.28 16.94
CA TRP A 88 -17.42 14.36 17.98
C TRP A 88 -16.36 14.11 19.05
N ILE A 89 -15.10 13.96 18.70
CA ILE A 89 -14.01 13.71 19.64
C ILE A 89 -13.98 14.77 20.76
N ILE A 90 -14.20 16.05 20.42
CA ILE A 90 -14.18 17.15 21.39
C ILE A 90 -15.26 16.93 22.45
N ASN A 91 -16.46 16.54 22.05
CA ASN A 91 -17.57 16.29 22.95
C ASN A 91 -17.37 15.00 23.76
N TRP A 92 -16.91 13.92 23.09
CA TRP A 92 -16.67 12.65 23.77
C TRP A 92 -15.59 12.78 24.86
N LYS A 93 -14.51 13.50 24.61
CA LYS A 93 -13.48 13.78 25.61
C LYS A 93 -14.07 14.47 26.85
N ARG A 94 -14.91 15.49 26.65
CA ARG A 94 -15.57 16.20 27.77
C ARG A 94 -16.51 15.28 28.57
N ASN A 95 -17.12 14.30 27.92
CA ASN A 95 -18.08 13.36 28.50
C ASN A 95 -17.44 12.02 28.92
N GLY A 96 -16.10 11.95 29.09
CA GLY A 96 -15.42 10.72 29.47
C GLY A 96 -15.57 9.59 28.46
N TRP A 97 -15.53 9.92 27.16
CA TRP A 97 -15.66 8.99 26.01
C TRP A 97 -16.99 8.25 25.99
N LYS A 98 -18.08 8.94 26.34
CA LYS A 98 -19.43 8.44 26.30
C LYS A 98 -20.26 9.25 25.30
N THR A 99 -21.24 8.57 24.70
CA THR A 99 -22.28 9.21 23.86
C THR A 99 -23.24 10.03 24.74
N SER A 100 -24.10 10.83 24.12
CA SER A 100 -25.13 11.58 24.83
C SER A 100 -26.10 10.68 25.63
N SER A 101 -26.28 9.41 25.20
CA SER A 101 -27.08 8.41 25.91
C SER A 101 -26.30 7.67 27.02
N GLY A 102 -25.04 8.06 27.32
CA GLY A 102 -24.21 7.45 28.37
C GLY A 102 -23.54 6.14 27.99
N LYS A 103 -23.73 5.63 26.76
CA LYS A 103 -23.08 4.42 26.24
C LYS A 103 -21.63 4.71 25.85
N SER A 104 -20.78 3.68 25.85
CA SER A 104 -19.43 3.78 25.29
C SER A 104 -19.48 4.17 23.80
N VAL A 105 -18.53 4.98 23.36
CA VAL A 105 -18.37 5.34 21.95
C VAL A 105 -17.99 4.09 21.13
N GLN A 106 -18.63 3.89 20.00
CA GLN A 106 -18.27 2.81 19.08
C GLN A 106 -16.88 3.06 18.49
N ASN A 107 -16.05 2.02 18.33
CA ASN A 107 -14.66 2.12 17.88
C ASN A 107 -13.81 3.06 18.76
N LEU A 108 -14.06 3.05 20.06
CA LEU A 108 -13.40 3.90 21.04
C LEU A 108 -11.88 3.83 20.95
N ASP A 109 -11.35 2.62 20.79
CA ASP A 109 -9.93 2.34 20.62
C ASP A 109 -9.30 3.17 19.49
N LEU A 110 -9.94 3.19 18.33
CA LEU A 110 -9.47 3.92 17.15
C LEU A 110 -9.66 5.44 17.31
N TRP A 111 -10.77 5.88 17.90
CA TRP A 111 -11.01 7.30 18.13
C TRP A 111 -10.05 7.91 19.15
N GLN A 112 -9.70 7.18 20.21
CA GLN A 112 -8.67 7.61 21.15
C GLN A 112 -7.29 7.72 20.48
N LYS A 113 -6.97 6.80 19.57
CA LYS A 113 -5.74 6.86 18.79
C LYS A 113 -5.71 8.06 17.85
N ILE A 114 -6.81 8.34 17.16
CA ILE A 114 -6.93 9.53 16.31
C ILE A 114 -6.74 10.81 17.14
N ASP A 115 -7.33 10.89 18.33
CA ASP A 115 -7.19 12.06 19.19
C ASP A 115 -5.72 12.33 19.58
N GLN A 116 -4.96 11.27 19.90
CA GLN A 116 -3.52 11.36 20.19
C GLN A 116 -2.69 11.80 18.99
N LEU A 117 -3.17 11.49 17.79
CA LEU A 117 -2.51 11.77 16.52
C LEU A 117 -2.94 13.10 15.89
N ARG A 118 -3.85 13.84 16.49
CA ARG A 118 -4.31 15.13 15.94
C ARG A 118 -3.15 16.04 15.58
N ILE A 119 -3.29 16.69 14.44
CA ILE A 119 -2.33 17.66 13.91
C ILE A 119 -3.00 19.02 13.89
N ASN A 120 -2.39 20.01 14.51
CA ASN A 120 -2.89 21.38 14.53
C ASN A 120 -2.87 21.96 13.12
N GLY A 121 -3.97 22.62 12.72
CA GLY A 121 -4.09 23.22 11.38
C GLY A 121 -4.40 22.24 10.24
N LEU A 122 -4.51 20.93 10.51
CA LEU A 122 -4.92 19.97 9.49
C LEU A 122 -6.41 20.18 9.15
N VAL A 123 -6.67 20.31 7.85
CA VAL A 123 -8.02 20.46 7.30
C VAL A 123 -8.52 19.11 6.80
N MET A 124 -9.66 18.64 7.35
CA MET A 124 -10.35 17.46 6.81
C MET A 124 -11.25 17.91 5.65
N GLU A 125 -11.01 17.40 4.44
CA GLU A 125 -11.77 17.74 3.24
C GLU A 125 -12.60 16.55 2.77
N TYR A 126 -13.89 16.79 2.58
CA TYR A 126 -14.77 15.77 2.01
C TYR A 126 -14.60 15.72 0.48
N VAL A 127 -14.41 14.54 -0.06
CA VAL A 127 -14.50 14.24 -1.49
C VAL A 127 -15.69 13.31 -1.72
N LYS A 128 -16.33 13.41 -2.87
CA LYS A 128 -17.39 12.48 -3.22
C LYS A 128 -16.79 11.17 -3.72
N GLY A 129 -17.12 10.05 -3.11
CA GLY A 129 -16.68 8.73 -3.56
C GLY A 129 -17.06 8.47 -5.03
N HIS A 130 -16.18 7.78 -5.75
CA HIS A 130 -16.35 7.39 -7.16
C HIS A 130 -16.71 8.56 -8.10
N SER A 131 -16.17 9.74 -7.86
CA SER A 131 -16.47 10.95 -8.65
C SER A 131 -15.42 11.27 -9.72
N GLY A 132 -14.41 10.40 -9.89
CA GLY A 132 -13.29 10.66 -10.79
C GLY A 132 -12.19 11.51 -10.14
N ASP A 133 -12.24 11.72 -8.84
CA ASP A 133 -11.13 12.31 -8.09
C ASP A 133 -9.98 11.32 -8.03
N LYS A 134 -8.87 11.67 -8.69
CA LYS A 134 -7.73 10.75 -8.89
C LYS A 134 -7.15 10.20 -7.59
N GLN A 135 -7.07 11.01 -6.56
CA GLN A 135 -6.49 10.64 -5.28
C GLN A 135 -7.43 9.72 -4.50
N ASN A 136 -8.73 10.07 -4.47
CA ASN A 136 -9.74 9.24 -3.82
C ASN A 136 -9.90 7.90 -4.54
N ASP A 137 -9.97 7.89 -5.86
CA ASP A 137 -10.03 6.65 -6.66
C ASP A 137 -8.77 5.79 -6.46
N ARG A 138 -7.62 6.41 -6.17
CA ARG A 138 -6.38 5.69 -5.91
C ARG A 138 -6.40 5.00 -4.54
N VAL A 139 -6.80 5.69 -3.48
CA VAL A 139 -6.87 5.10 -2.13
C VAL A 139 -7.99 4.06 -2.02
N ASP A 140 -9.11 4.23 -2.73
CA ASP A 140 -10.16 3.20 -2.88
C ASP A 140 -9.58 1.92 -3.50
N LYS A 141 -8.81 2.01 -4.58
CA LYS A 141 -8.14 0.86 -5.18
C LYS A 141 -7.19 0.18 -4.22
N ILE A 142 -6.40 0.93 -3.46
CA ILE A 142 -5.50 0.39 -2.44
C ILE A 142 -6.31 -0.38 -1.39
N ALA A 143 -7.32 0.25 -0.78
CA ALA A 143 -8.17 -0.34 0.24
C ALA A 143 -8.89 -1.60 -0.27
N THR A 144 -9.50 -1.54 -1.45
CA THR A 144 -10.20 -2.66 -2.09
C THR A 144 -9.27 -3.83 -2.39
N ASN A 145 -8.05 -3.59 -2.88
CA ASN A 145 -7.08 -4.65 -3.14
C ASN A 145 -6.66 -5.36 -1.84
N TYR A 146 -6.35 -4.61 -0.79
CA TYR A 146 -6.02 -5.20 0.51
C TYR A 146 -7.20 -5.97 1.13
N SER A 147 -8.44 -5.54 0.96
CA SER A 147 -9.62 -6.27 1.42
C SER A 147 -9.80 -7.62 0.71
N LYS A 148 -9.29 -7.76 -0.51
CA LYS A 148 -9.26 -9.01 -1.31
C LYS A 148 -8.01 -9.86 -1.09
N GLY A 149 -7.13 -9.47 -0.14
CA GLY A 149 -5.86 -10.16 0.12
C GLY A 149 -4.76 -9.89 -0.90
N ILE A 150 -4.94 -8.89 -1.78
CA ILE A 150 -3.92 -8.46 -2.74
C ILE A 150 -3.06 -7.40 -2.05
N SER A 151 -1.84 -7.77 -1.63
CA SER A 151 -0.91 -6.82 -1.03
C SER A 151 -0.27 -5.95 -2.12
N LEU A 152 -0.62 -4.68 -2.13
CA LEU A 152 0.13 -3.68 -2.88
C LEU A 152 1.31 -3.26 -2.00
N VAL A 153 2.48 -3.81 -2.24
CA VAL A 153 3.71 -3.34 -1.60
C VAL A 153 3.93 -1.91 -2.08
N GLY A 154 3.86 -0.96 -1.12
CA GLY A 154 4.03 0.45 -1.42
C GLY A 154 5.35 0.72 -2.13
N ASN A 155 5.27 1.26 -3.31
CA ASN A 155 6.39 1.86 -3.99
C ASN A 155 6.33 3.37 -3.74
N LEU A 156 7.45 3.95 -3.32
CA LEU A 156 7.73 5.35 -3.60
C LEU A 156 7.73 5.44 -5.13
N LYS A 157 6.65 5.98 -5.72
CA LYS A 157 6.72 6.40 -7.11
C LYS A 157 7.54 7.67 -7.14
N GLU A 158 8.81 7.50 -7.46
CA GLU A 158 9.53 8.54 -8.20
C GLU A 158 8.68 8.85 -9.45
N SER A 159 8.64 10.12 -9.85
CA SER A 159 7.96 10.61 -11.06
C SER A 159 8.01 9.58 -12.18
N GLU A 160 6.85 9.30 -12.82
CA GLU A 160 6.76 8.35 -13.94
C GLU A 160 7.98 8.55 -14.87
N SER A 161 8.94 7.65 -14.74
CA SER A 161 10.05 7.62 -15.70
C SER A 161 9.47 7.19 -17.04
N SER A 162 10.11 7.61 -18.13
CA SER A 162 9.74 7.18 -19.48
C SER A 162 9.57 5.66 -19.58
N ASP A 163 10.22 4.91 -18.71
CA ASP A 163 10.22 3.46 -18.63
C ASP A 163 8.88 2.88 -18.14
N ASP A 164 8.23 3.52 -17.12
CA ASP A 164 6.92 3.10 -16.58
C ASP A 164 5.80 3.26 -17.63
N PHE A 165 5.90 4.28 -18.50
CA PHE A 165 4.97 4.49 -19.61
C PHE A 165 5.13 3.41 -20.68
N PHE A 166 6.36 3.00 -20.98
CA PHE A 166 6.65 1.93 -21.92
C PHE A 166 6.17 0.57 -21.40
N GLU A 167 6.36 0.25 -20.11
CA GLU A 167 5.90 -1.01 -19.52
C GLU A 167 4.39 -1.17 -19.58
N LYS A 168 3.62 -0.12 -19.25
CA LYS A 168 2.15 -0.17 -19.26
C LYS A 168 1.53 -0.24 -20.65
N ASN A 169 2.19 0.32 -21.66
CA ASN A 169 1.71 0.36 -23.04
C ASN A 169 2.38 -0.70 -23.95
N ALA A 170 3.28 -1.51 -23.39
CA ALA A 170 3.91 -2.60 -24.12
C ALA A 170 2.89 -3.73 -24.43
N PRO A 171 3.10 -4.51 -25.47
CA PRO A 171 2.34 -5.75 -25.70
C PRO A 171 2.36 -6.67 -24.48
N SER A 172 1.29 -7.45 -24.27
CA SER A 172 1.12 -8.32 -23.08
C SER A 172 2.31 -9.22 -22.79
N GLU A 173 2.94 -9.75 -23.84
CA GLU A 173 4.14 -10.61 -23.72
C GLU A 173 5.35 -9.84 -23.16
N ILE A 174 5.47 -8.58 -23.49
CA ILE A 174 6.54 -7.71 -22.97
C ILE A 174 6.26 -7.34 -21.50
N GLN A 175 5.01 -7.02 -21.14
CA GLN A 175 4.61 -6.76 -19.75
C GLN A 175 4.87 -7.98 -18.85
N GLU A 176 4.56 -9.18 -19.33
CA GLU A 176 4.83 -10.42 -18.63
C GLU A 176 6.34 -10.64 -18.43
N LEU A 177 7.15 -10.28 -19.40
CA LEU A 177 8.60 -10.37 -19.33
C LEU A 177 9.19 -9.44 -18.27
N PHE A 178 8.71 -8.21 -18.16
CA PHE A 178 9.11 -7.26 -17.12
C PHE A 178 8.74 -7.78 -15.73
N SER A 179 7.51 -8.23 -15.54
CA SER A 179 7.04 -8.81 -14.28
C SER A 179 7.88 -10.00 -13.83
N ARG A 180 8.26 -10.88 -14.77
CA ARG A 180 9.18 -12.00 -14.49
C ARG A 180 10.57 -11.53 -14.08
N ASN A 181 11.12 -10.52 -14.74
CA ASN A 181 12.45 -9.99 -14.42
C ASN A 181 12.50 -9.36 -13.02
N GLU A 182 11.46 -8.62 -12.63
CA GLU A 182 11.33 -8.09 -11.27
C GLU A 182 11.26 -9.19 -10.19
N LEU A 183 10.51 -10.26 -10.45
CA LEU A 183 10.44 -11.41 -9.54
C LEU A 183 11.79 -12.10 -9.40
N ILE A 184 12.52 -12.27 -10.50
CA ILE A 184 13.86 -12.85 -10.51
C ILE A 184 14.80 -11.99 -9.65
N GLN A 185 14.77 -10.68 -9.81
CA GLN A 185 15.59 -9.77 -9.03
C GLN A 185 15.27 -9.89 -7.53
N LYS A 186 14.00 -9.90 -7.13
CA LYS A 186 13.58 -10.07 -5.73
C LYS A 186 14.04 -11.40 -5.14
N PHE A 187 13.99 -12.49 -5.91
CA PHE A 187 14.46 -13.81 -5.45
C PHE A 187 15.98 -13.85 -5.29
N ALA A 188 16.72 -13.20 -6.20
CA ALA A 188 18.17 -13.11 -6.11
C ALA A 188 18.62 -12.29 -4.88
N GLU A 189 18.02 -11.11 -4.66
CA GLU A 189 18.33 -10.22 -3.52
C GLU A 189 18.08 -10.90 -2.17
N LYS A 190 16.96 -11.65 -2.06
CA LYS A 190 16.56 -12.33 -0.84
C LYS A 190 17.17 -13.74 -0.69
N LYS A 191 17.92 -14.21 -1.68
CA LYS A 191 18.53 -15.54 -1.73
C LYS A 191 17.55 -16.68 -1.46
N TYR A 192 16.34 -16.60 -2.02
CA TYR A 192 15.35 -17.66 -1.88
C TYR A 192 15.77 -18.94 -2.61
N PHE A 193 15.43 -20.08 -1.97
CA PHE A 193 15.57 -21.39 -2.58
C PHE A 193 14.31 -21.71 -3.38
N LEU A 194 14.47 -21.95 -4.68
CA LEU A 194 13.38 -22.30 -5.59
C LEU A 194 13.50 -23.76 -6.02
N THR A 195 12.39 -24.46 -6.08
CA THR A 195 12.34 -25.81 -6.67
C THR A 195 12.52 -25.74 -8.19
N SER A 196 12.89 -26.83 -8.83
CA SER A 196 13.02 -26.88 -10.29
C SER A 196 11.71 -26.51 -11.02
N LEU A 197 10.55 -26.82 -10.42
CA LEU A 197 9.26 -26.44 -10.98
C LEU A 197 8.99 -24.94 -10.86
N GLU A 198 9.21 -24.35 -9.69
CA GLU A 198 9.08 -22.90 -9.48
C GLU A 198 10.03 -22.11 -10.37
N MET A 199 11.27 -22.60 -10.52
CA MET A 199 12.25 -22.00 -11.41
C MET A 199 11.81 -22.08 -12.88
N SER A 200 11.28 -23.24 -13.32
CA SER A 200 10.76 -23.38 -14.67
C SER A 200 9.61 -22.44 -14.96
N ASN A 201 8.67 -22.34 -14.03
CA ASN A 201 7.53 -21.42 -14.16
C ASN A 201 7.98 -19.96 -14.22
N LEU A 202 8.99 -19.59 -13.41
CA LEU A 202 9.55 -18.24 -13.39
C LEU A 202 10.22 -17.86 -14.71
N LEU A 203 10.92 -18.80 -15.36
CA LEU A 203 11.67 -18.56 -16.60
C LEU A 203 10.87 -18.82 -17.89
N GLY A 204 9.69 -19.42 -17.79
CA GLY A 204 8.86 -19.85 -18.91
C GLY A 204 9.20 -21.26 -19.40
N GLU A 205 8.22 -21.87 -20.09
CA GLU A 205 8.24 -23.30 -20.48
C GLU A 205 9.46 -23.70 -21.34
N GLU A 206 9.96 -22.83 -22.19
CA GLU A 206 11.09 -23.10 -23.07
C GLU A 206 12.38 -23.50 -22.32
N ASN A 207 12.50 -23.08 -21.07
CA ASN A 207 13.69 -23.31 -20.24
C ASN A 207 13.57 -24.58 -19.36
N HIS A 208 12.41 -25.23 -19.34
CA HIS A 208 12.11 -26.35 -18.45
C HIS A 208 13.09 -27.55 -18.62
N LEU A 209 13.45 -27.89 -19.88
CA LEU A 209 14.35 -29.02 -20.17
C LEU A 209 15.80 -28.73 -19.74
N LYS A 210 16.25 -27.49 -19.76
CA LYS A 210 17.60 -27.08 -19.37
C LYS A 210 17.76 -27.14 -17.85
N ILE A 211 16.77 -26.76 -17.10
CA ILE A 211 16.75 -26.77 -15.64
C ILE A 211 16.72 -28.21 -15.09
N LYS A 212 16.06 -29.15 -15.77
CA LYS A 212 16.01 -30.56 -15.36
C LYS A 212 17.37 -31.26 -15.31
N LYS A 213 18.39 -30.75 -15.97
CA LYS A 213 19.73 -31.36 -16.00
C LYS A 213 20.59 -31.03 -14.77
N TYR A 214 20.12 -30.23 -13.82
CA TYR A 214 20.83 -29.81 -12.59
C TYR A 214 22.24 -29.23 -12.86
N LEU A 215 22.40 -28.60 -13.99
CA LEU A 215 23.63 -27.88 -14.36
C LEU A 215 23.41 -26.40 -14.18
N LEU A 216 24.49 -25.67 -13.85
CA LEU A 216 24.49 -24.20 -13.85
C LEU A 216 23.89 -23.71 -15.17
N PHE A 217 22.88 -22.84 -15.06
CA PHE A 217 22.15 -22.33 -16.20
C PHE A 217 22.21 -20.80 -16.20
N GLU A 218 22.57 -20.21 -17.32
CA GLU A 218 22.59 -18.76 -17.48
C GLU A 218 21.40 -18.29 -18.30
N TRP A 219 20.68 -17.32 -17.75
CA TRP A 219 19.54 -16.69 -18.40
C TRP A 219 19.66 -15.18 -18.31
N ARG A 220 19.86 -14.50 -19.43
CA ARG A 220 20.12 -13.06 -19.51
C ARG A 220 21.26 -12.64 -18.56
N ASN A 221 20.99 -11.72 -17.64
CA ASN A 221 21.95 -11.21 -16.65
C ASN A 221 21.97 -12.03 -15.35
N TRP A 222 21.35 -13.20 -15.35
CA TRP A 222 21.18 -14.05 -14.18
C TRP A 222 21.89 -15.38 -14.34
N ARG A 223 22.40 -15.87 -13.23
CA ARG A 223 23.01 -17.19 -13.09
C ARG A 223 22.18 -18.03 -12.14
N LEU A 224 21.68 -19.17 -12.60
CA LEU A 224 20.88 -20.10 -11.84
C LEU A 224 21.79 -21.24 -11.37
N ILE A 225 21.94 -21.35 -10.08
CA ILE A 225 22.91 -22.27 -9.46
C ILE A 225 22.13 -23.36 -8.71
N PRO A 226 22.28 -24.65 -9.09
CA PRO A 226 21.70 -25.73 -8.32
C PRO A 226 22.43 -25.85 -6.97
N LYS A 227 21.68 -25.89 -5.88
CA LYS A 227 22.23 -26.15 -4.53
C LYS A 227 22.23 -27.62 -4.20
N ASP A 228 21.19 -28.31 -4.66
CA ASP A 228 21.06 -29.78 -4.58
C ASP A 228 20.13 -30.27 -5.69
N LYS A 229 19.70 -31.57 -5.63
CA LYS A 229 18.78 -32.16 -6.61
C LYS A 229 17.37 -31.55 -6.60
N LYS A 230 17.05 -30.69 -5.64
CA LYS A 230 15.71 -30.16 -5.41
C LYS A 230 15.63 -28.65 -5.53
N TYR A 231 16.67 -27.91 -5.12
CA TYR A 231 16.63 -26.48 -4.94
C TYR A 231 17.67 -25.73 -5.78
N TRP A 232 17.29 -24.53 -6.17
CA TRP A 232 18.08 -23.58 -6.97
C TRP A 232 18.13 -22.23 -6.27
N ILE A 233 19.18 -21.48 -6.51
CA ILE A 233 19.26 -20.04 -6.21
C ILE A 233 19.56 -19.25 -7.48
N ILE A 234 19.24 -17.96 -7.44
CA ILE A 234 19.50 -17.00 -8.51
C ILE A 234 20.55 -16.00 -8.01
N GLU A 235 21.56 -15.75 -8.84
CA GLU A 235 22.56 -14.72 -8.61
C GLU A 235 22.68 -13.83 -9.84
N LYS A 236 23.02 -12.54 -9.63
CA LYS A 236 23.32 -11.63 -10.74
C LYS A 236 24.69 -11.99 -11.31
N LYS A 237 24.83 -11.99 -12.63
CA LYS A 237 26.16 -12.13 -13.27
C LYS A 237 27.00 -10.92 -12.90
N GLU A 238 28.22 -11.16 -12.45
CA GLU A 238 29.23 -10.11 -12.37
C GLU A 238 29.64 -9.71 -13.79
N SER A 239 29.59 -8.43 -14.07
CA SER A 239 29.99 -7.84 -15.37
C SER A 239 31.50 -7.85 -15.55
#